data_44ec9ebde1ee52d1282eb3e1a6b580e4
#
_entry.id   44ec9ebde1ee52d1282eb3e1a6b580e4
#
_cell.length_a   1.000
_cell.length_b   1.000
_cell.length_c   1.000
_cell.angle_alpha   90.00
_cell.angle_beta   90.00
_cell.angle_gamma   90.00
#
_symmetry.space_group_name_H-M   'P 1'
#
loop_
_entity.id
_entity.type
_entity.pdbx_description
1 polymer ?
#
loop_
_entity_poly.entity_id
_entity_poly.type
_entity_poly.pdbx_seq_one_letter_code
_entity_poly.pdbx_strand_id
1 'polypeptide(L)'
;VTYMKLHNEAVRTRWGAEKMMPYSTAKILNTQLKKNPVLYPSVDWYDYMMKDFTINQRYSMNITGGGKAVQYYLSANFLRDQGILKEDSRNNFDNNIKLNRFQLRSNVDIKLTRRTKAVIRFYGTFDERTGPKKEGSEMFSAARNATSVMFLPFYEPDEEHSHTTHTLFGNQTQDGKLVYTNPYAEMVSGFKKSSSSMMTSQVELTHTFENALEGLVLSGIFNLKRDSYYDLQRGFVPFYYAPVAGLSNDEYRLQSLNPDDGTEYLDFNGGNKYVTSTLYGELRANYTKTIAEKHNITAMLVGTIRNATTT
;
A
#
# COMPACT_ATOMS: atom_id res chain seq x y z
N VAL A 1 28.77 -16.46 4.93
CA VAL A 1 29.59 -17.65 5.25
C VAL A 1 28.89 -18.54 6.27
N THR A 2 28.44 -18.01 7.42
CA THR A 2 27.75 -18.77 8.49
C THR A 2 26.53 -19.53 7.96
N TYR A 3 25.71 -18.88 7.15
CA TYR A 3 24.57 -19.52 6.49
C TYR A 3 24.96 -20.78 5.69
N MET A 4 26.00 -20.70 4.85
CA MET A 4 26.45 -21.85 4.06
C MET A 4 26.93 -23.00 4.91
N LYS A 5 27.67 -22.73 6.00
CA LYS A 5 28.14 -23.73 6.94
C LYS A 5 26.98 -24.43 7.66
N LEU A 6 26.03 -23.66 8.18
CA LEU A 6 24.83 -24.19 8.85
C LEU A 6 23.95 -25.00 7.90
N HIS A 7 23.80 -24.54 6.65
CA HIS A 7 23.00 -25.26 5.65
C HIS A 7 23.67 -26.62 5.33
N ASN A 8 24.97 -26.63 5.08
CA ASN A 8 25.71 -27.87 4.86
C ASN A 8 25.61 -28.83 6.07
N GLU A 9 25.70 -28.28 7.30
CA GLU A 9 25.51 -29.07 8.52
C GLU A 9 24.10 -29.67 8.62
N ALA A 10 23.08 -28.86 8.34
CA ALA A 10 21.69 -29.31 8.32
C ALA A 10 21.44 -30.43 7.29
N VAL A 11 22.04 -30.32 6.09
CA VAL A 11 21.96 -31.38 5.07
C VAL A 11 22.68 -32.64 5.53
N ARG A 12 23.88 -32.52 6.09
CA ARG A 12 24.65 -33.63 6.60
C ARG A 12 23.94 -34.40 7.74
N THR A 13 23.34 -33.65 8.67
CA THR A 13 22.63 -34.27 9.84
C THR A 13 21.32 -34.92 9.43
N ARG A 14 20.62 -34.41 8.41
CA ARG A 14 19.34 -34.98 7.96
C ARG A 14 19.48 -36.14 6.97
N TRP A 15 20.47 -36.06 6.09
CA TRP A 15 20.58 -36.92 4.91
C TRP A 15 21.85 -37.77 4.88
N GLY A 16 22.75 -37.61 5.88
CA GLY A 16 24.02 -38.33 5.98
C GLY A 16 25.18 -37.63 5.28
N ALA A 17 26.41 -38.11 5.60
CA ALA A 17 27.64 -37.49 5.07
C ALA A 17 27.90 -37.79 3.58
N GLU A 18 27.25 -38.79 3.03
CA GLU A 18 27.40 -39.20 1.63
C GLU A 18 26.64 -38.28 0.66
N LYS A 19 25.72 -37.45 1.14
CA LYS A 19 25.01 -36.51 0.28
C LYS A 19 25.92 -35.36 -0.13
N MET A 20 25.89 -34.99 -1.42
CA MET A 20 26.59 -33.82 -1.89
C MET A 20 26.14 -32.55 -1.16
N MET A 21 27.09 -31.83 -0.58
CA MET A 21 26.80 -30.61 0.18
C MET A 21 26.37 -29.48 -0.78
N PRO A 22 25.34 -28.70 -0.42
CA PRO A 22 24.88 -27.58 -1.22
C PRO A 22 25.95 -26.54 -1.55
N TYR A 23 26.90 -26.36 -0.64
CA TYR A 23 28.02 -25.43 -0.82
C TYR A 23 29.36 -26.14 -0.69
N SER A 24 30.19 -26.05 -1.73
CA SER A 24 31.55 -26.59 -1.70
C SER A 24 32.45 -25.82 -0.72
N THR A 25 33.49 -26.47 -0.23
CA THR A 25 34.51 -25.85 0.64
C THR A 25 35.17 -24.67 -0.08
N ALA A 26 35.43 -24.79 -1.39
CA ALA A 26 35.98 -23.73 -2.21
C ALA A 26 35.06 -22.49 -2.26
N LYS A 27 33.75 -22.68 -2.45
CA LYS A 27 32.77 -21.58 -2.42
C LYS A 27 32.75 -20.87 -1.05
N ILE A 28 32.72 -21.64 0.03
CA ILE A 28 32.72 -21.09 1.39
C ILE A 28 33.99 -20.26 1.64
N LEU A 29 35.16 -20.81 1.28
CA LEU A 29 36.45 -20.12 1.47
C LEU A 29 36.57 -18.86 0.62
N ASN A 30 36.22 -18.92 -0.67
CA ASN A 30 36.34 -17.78 -1.58
C ASN A 30 35.34 -16.66 -1.20
N THR A 31 34.14 -16.99 -0.75
CA THR A 31 33.20 -16.01 -0.19
C THR A 31 33.75 -15.37 1.10
N GLN A 32 34.39 -16.17 1.97
CA GLN A 32 34.99 -15.69 3.21
C GLN A 32 36.16 -14.74 2.95
N LEU A 33 36.97 -15.04 1.95
CA LEU A 33 38.12 -14.22 1.53
C LEU A 33 37.71 -13.04 0.63
N LYS A 34 36.40 -12.91 0.34
CA LYS A 34 35.86 -11.88 -0.58
C LYS A 34 36.57 -11.86 -1.94
N LYS A 35 36.97 -13.03 -2.43
CA LYS A 35 37.48 -13.16 -3.79
C LYS A 35 36.33 -12.91 -4.76
N ASN A 36 36.61 -12.39 -5.91
CA ASN A 36 35.66 -12.07 -6.98
C ASN A 36 34.17 -12.04 -6.53
N PRO A 37 33.61 -10.88 -6.13
CA PRO A 37 32.28 -10.80 -5.54
C PRO A 37 31.16 -11.19 -6.52
N VAL A 38 31.43 -11.23 -7.82
CA VAL A 38 30.47 -11.67 -8.86
C VAL A 38 30.29 -13.20 -8.80
N LEU A 39 31.39 -13.96 -8.71
CA LEU A 39 31.36 -15.42 -8.61
C LEU A 39 31.04 -15.93 -7.19
N TYR A 40 31.44 -15.18 -6.17
CA TYR A 40 31.27 -15.53 -4.75
C TYR A 40 30.52 -14.45 -3.98
N PRO A 41 29.27 -14.15 -4.35
CA PRO A 41 28.50 -13.06 -3.75
C PRO A 41 28.21 -13.28 -2.27
N SER A 42 28.06 -12.16 -1.56
CA SER A 42 27.56 -12.12 -0.18
C SER A 42 26.72 -10.85 -0.02
N VAL A 43 25.42 -10.97 -0.19
CA VAL A 43 24.49 -9.86 -0.22
C VAL A 43 23.73 -9.78 1.09
N ASP A 44 23.70 -8.61 1.71
CA ASP A 44 22.72 -8.25 2.73
C ASP A 44 21.53 -7.57 2.03
N TRP A 45 20.46 -8.31 1.86
CA TRP A 45 19.28 -7.82 1.14
C TRP A 45 18.58 -6.67 1.87
N TYR A 46 18.62 -6.66 3.21
CA TYR A 46 18.00 -5.56 3.97
C TYR A 46 18.79 -4.27 3.80
N ASP A 47 20.10 -4.33 4.00
CA ASP A 47 20.98 -3.17 3.79
C ASP A 47 20.94 -2.70 2.34
N TYR A 48 20.87 -3.62 1.39
CA TYR A 48 20.82 -3.28 -0.03
C TYR A 48 19.52 -2.57 -0.45
N MET A 49 18.37 -3.06 0.03
CA MET A 49 17.05 -2.63 -0.44
C MET A 49 16.40 -1.56 0.44
N MET A 50 16.83 -1.39 1.67
CA MET A 50 16.15 -0.55 2.65
C MET A 50 16.99 0.63 3.09
N LYS A 51 16.33 1.75 3.34
CA LYS A 51 16.92 2.96 3.94
C LYS A 51 17.03 2.75 5.45
N ASP A 52 17.98 3.41 6.10
CA ASP A 52 18.12 3.36 7.57
C ASP A 52 16.92 4.01 8.28
N PHE A 53 16.32 5.02 7.68
CA PHE A 53 15.16 5.73 8.23
C PHE A 53 14.27 6.32 7.13
N THR A 54 13.04 6.65 7.52
CA THR A 54 12.10 7.39 6.69
C THR A 54 11.45 8.51 7.50
N ILE A 55 10.91 9.51 6.81
CA ILE A 55 10.25 10.67 7.43
C ILE A 55 8.78 10.66 7.05
N ASN A 56 7.91 10.61 8.06
CA ASN A 56 6.49 10.75 7.91
C ASN A 56 6.06 12.15 8.35
N GLN A 57 5.10 12.75 7.65
CA GLN A 57 4.66 14.11 7.89
C GLN A 57 3.16 14.12 8.19
N ARG A 58 2.77 14.85 9.21
CA ARG A 58 1.36 15.02 9.56
C ARG A 58 1.09 16.48 9.90
N TYR A 59 0.11 17.04 9.21
CA TYR A 59 -0.37 18.41 9.44
C TYR A 59 -1.85 18.37 9.76
N SER A 60 -2.24 19.10 10.80
CA SER A 60 -3.63 19.20 11.25
C SER A 60 -3.98 20.65 11.52
N MET A 61 -5.11 21.10 10.98
CA MET A 61 -5.65 22.43 11.20
C MET A 61 -7.12 22.31 11.60
N ASN A 62 -7.52 23.03 12.63
CA ASN A 62 -8.90 23.09 13.10
C ASN A 62 -9.30 24.53 13.28
N ILE A 63 -10.51 24.85 12.85
CA ILE A 63 -11.13 26.16 13.03
C ILE A 63 -12.50 25.95 13.64
N THR A 64 -12.75 26.60 14.77
CA THR A 64 -14.05 26.62 15.41
C THR A 64 -14.52 28.05 15.59
N GLY A 65 -15.78 28.27 15.43
CA GLY A 65 -16.34 29.59 15.64
C GLY A 65 -17.87 29.58 15.64
N GLY A 66 -18.42 30.73 15.85
CA GLY A 66 -19.87 30.92 15.75
C GLY A 66 -20.43 31.95 16.70
N GLY A 67 -21.73 32.10 16.60
CA GLY A 67 -22.54 32.98 17.41
C GLY A 67 -23.86 32.33 17.84
N LYS A 68 -24.86 33.14 18.16
CA LYS A 68 -26.16 32.64 18.61
C LYS A 68 -26.95 31.89 17.53
N ALA A 69 -26.75 32.24 16.25
CA ALA A 69 -27.48 31.65 15.14
C ALA A 69 -26.72 30.54 14.41
N VAL A 70 -25.40 30.63 14.33
CA VAL A 70 -24.56 29.66 13.60
C VAL A 70 -23.36 29.29 14.44
N GLN A 71 -23.03 28.01 14.49
CA GLN A 71 -21.81 27.47 15.06
C GLN A 71 -21.17 26.53 14.01
N TYR A 72 -19.84 26.57 13.88
CA TYR A 72 -19.14 25.75 12.93
C TYR A 72 -17.84 25.18 13.48
N TYR A 73 -17.50 24.01 12.96
CA TYR A 73 -16.24 23.34 13.14
C TYR A 73 -15.73 22.90 11.77
N LEU A 74 -14.52 23.30 11.41
CA LEU A 74 -13.82 22.88 10.21
C LEU A 74 -12.50 22.22 10.62
N SER A 75 -12.15 21.11 9.98
CA SER A 75 -10.89 20.42 10.19
C SER A 75 -10.31 19.96 8.86
N ALA A 76 -9.02 20.22 8.67
CA ALA A 76 -8.25 19.72 7.55
C ALA A 76 -7.01 18.99 8.07
N ASN A 77 -6.78 17.76 7.58
CA ASN A 77 -5.60 16.98 7.92
C ASN A 77 -4.91 16.52 6.64
N PHE A 78 -3.60 16.59 6.65
CA PHE A 78 -2.75 16.01 5.62
C PHE A 78 -1.75 15.07 6.28
N LEU A 79 -1.66 13.86 5.74
CA LEU A 79 -0.69 12.85 6.14
C LEU A 79 0.11 12.45 4.91
N ARG A 80 1.42 12.38 5.06
CA ARG A 80 2.33 11.78 4.08
C ARG A 80 3.20 10.75 4.77
N ASP A 81 2.95 9.48 4.46
CA ASP A 81 3.78 8.37 4.91
C ASP A 81 4.67 7.90 3.75
N GLN A 82 5.94 7.67 4.05
CA GLN A 82 6.92 7.15 3.10
C GLN A 82 7.45 5.81 3.59
N GLY A 83 7.57 4.88 2.66
CA GLY A 83 8.18 3.58 2.92
C GLY A 83 9.70 3.67 3.06
N ILE A 84 10.27 2.57 3.51
CA ILE A 84 11.70 2.43 3.80
C ILE A 84 12.51 1.88 2.61
N LEU A 85 11.86 1.54 1.48
CA LEU A 85 12.56 1.00 0.33
C LEU A 85 13.46 2.07 -0.32
N LYS A 86 14.64 1.66 -0.77
CA LYS A 86 15.54 2.51 -1.57
C LYS A 86 14.95 2.70 -2.96
N GLU A 87 15.04 3.92 -3.46
CA GLU A 87 14.61 4.27 -4.81
C GLU A 87 15.76 3.98 -5.80
N ASP A 88 15.42 3.41 -6.94
CA ASP A 88 16.39 3.13 -8.01
C ASP A 88 16.36 4.25 -9.05
N SER A 89 17.46 4.96 -9.19
CA SER A 89 17.60 6.09 -10.12
C SER A 89 17.63 5.67 -11.61
N ARG A 90 17.81 4.40 -11.91
CA ARG A 90 17.75 3.86 -13.29
C ARG A 90 16.34 3.79 -13.83
N ASN A 91 15.34 3.74 -12.94
CA ASN A 91 13.94 3.77 -13.32
C ASN A 91 13.44 5.21 -13.45
N ASN A 92 12.51 5.42 -14.40
CA ASN A 92 11.78 6.68 -14.55
C ASN A 92 10.51 6.75 -13.70
N PHE A 93 10.34 5.81 -12.75
CA PHE A 93 9.23 5.74 -11.82
C PHE A 93 9.73 5.48 -10.39
N ASP A 94 8.90 5.82 -9.43
CA ASP A 94 9.19 5.64 -8.02
C ASP A 94 8.71 4.25 -7.55
N ASN A 95 9.63 3.46 -7.03
CA ASN A 95 9.38 2.12 -6.50
C ASN A 95 9.22 2.11 -4.97
N ASN A 96 9.34 3.27 -4.28
CA ASN A 96 9.10 3.33 -2.85
C ASN A 96 7.61 3.46 -2.54
N ILE A 97 7.19 2.96 -1.38
CA ILE A 97 5.82 3.12 -0.90
C ILE A 97 5.62 4.57 -0.46
N LYS A 98 4.59 5.23 -1.01
CA LYS A 98 4.16 6.57 -0.61
C LYS A 98 2.64 6.57 -0.44
N LEU A 99 2.17 7.11 0.68
CA LEU A 99 0.77 7.35 0.95
C LEU A 99 0.58 8.83 1.26
N ASN A 100 -0.22 9.51 0.44
CA ASN A 100 -0.72 10.86 0.74
C ASN A 100 -2.20 10.73 1.10
N ARG A 101 -2.59 11.25 2.27
CA ARG A 101 -3.97 11.26 2.73
C ARG A 101 -4.41 12.66 3.05
N PHE A 102 -5.51 13.08 2.45
CA PHE A 102 -6.20 14.34 2.75
C PHE A 102 -7.53 14.02 3.44
N GLN A 103 -7.81 14.68 4.54
CA GLN A 103 -9.07 14.55 5.26
C GLN A 103 -9.65 15.92 5.52
N LEU A 104 -10.92 16.07 5.18
CA LEU A 104 -11.69 17.28 5.42
C LEU A 104 -12.92 16.94 6.26
N ARG A 105 -13.22 17.75 7.26
CA ARG A 105 -14.44 17.66 8.05
C ARG A 105 -15.03 19.05 8.26
N SER A 106 -16.32 19.15 8.03
CA SER A 106 -17.09 20.34 8.32
C SER A 106 -18.35 19.95 9.07
N ASN A 107 -18.62 20.62 10.18
CA ASN A 107 -19.90 20.56 10.90
C ASN A 107 -20.39 21.99 11.05
N VAL A 108 -21.61 22.25 10.61
CA VAL A 108 -22.26 23.55 10.73
C VAL A 108 -23.65 23.36 11.35
N ASP A 109 -23.85 23.97 12.49
CA ASP A 109 -25.10 23.99 13.22
C ASP A 109 -25.75 25.38 13.03
N ILE A 110 -26.98 25.43 12.50
CA ILE A 110 -27.69 26.65 12.16
C ILE A 110 -29.02 26.68 12.88
N LYS A 111 -29.27 27.68 13.68
CA LYS A 111 -30.59 28.00 14.27
C LYS A 111 -31.36 28.89 13.27
N LEU A 112 -32.16 28.27 12.40
CA LEU A 112 -32.95 28.99 11.40
C LEU A 112 -34.03 29.87 12.07
N THR A 113 -34.66 29.33 13.08
CA THR A 113 -35.65 30.05 13.95
C THR A 113 -35.46 29.60 15.40
N ARG A 114 -36.28 30.13 16.30
CA ARG A 114 -36.27 29.66 17.69
C ARG A 114 -36.63 28.17 17.84
N ARG A 115 -37.33 27.60 16.83
CA ARG A 115 -37.89 26.23 16.82
C ARG A 115 -37.28 25.33 15.77
N THR A 116 -36.55 25.89 14.83
CA THR A 116 -36.01 25.13 13.69
C THR A 116 -34.48 25.19 13.70
N LYS A 117 -33.86 24.03 13.71
CA LYS A 117 -32.41 23.83 13.63
C LYS A 117 -32.07 23.03 12.38
N ALA A 118 -31.07 23.48 11.63
CA ALA A 118 -30.42 22.71 10.56
C ALA A 118 -29.00 22.33 10.97
N VAL A 119 -28.58 21.14 10.64
CA VAL A 119 -27.22 20.67 10.85
C VAL A 119 -26.69 20.14 9.53
N ILE A 120 -25.56 20.67 9.11
CA ILE A 120 -24.87 20.24 7.89
C ILE A 120 -23.54 19.62 8.30
N ARG A 121 -23.30 18.37 7.91
CA ARG A 121 -22.05 17.66 8.15
C ARG A 121 -21.45 17.22 6.83
N PHE A 122 -20.18 17.44 6.67
CA PHE A 122 -19.40 16.93 5.57
C PHE A 122 -18.16 16.23 6.11
N TYR A 123 -17.84 15.08 5.55
CA TYR A 123 -16.59 14.37 5.78
C TYR A 123 -16.08 13.82 4.47
N GLY A 124 -14.81 14.05 4.18
CA GLY A 124 -14.12 13.50 3.02
C GLY A 124 -12.73 13.01 3.39
N THR A 125 -12.34 11.87 2.84
CA THR A 125 -10.97 11.37 2.85
C THR A 125 -10.56 10.97 1.44
N PHE A 126 -9.33 11.31 1.08
CA PHE A 126 -8.74 11.06 -0.23
C PHE A 126 -7.35 10.49 -0.02
N ASP A 127 -7.16 9.26 -0.45
CA ASP A 127 -5.92 8.51 -0.31
C ASP A 127 -5.31 8.29 -1.68
N GLU A 128 -4.05 8.68 -1.85
CA GLU A 128 -3.23 8.36 -3.01
C GLU A 128 -2.04 7.53 -2.56
N ARG A 129 -1.90 6.34 -3.11
CA ARG A 129 -0.82 5.42 -2.78
C ARG A 129 -0.06 5.05 -4.04
N THR A 130 1.27 5.04 -3.91
CA THR A 130 2.20 4.49 -4.90
C THR A 130 3.13 3.51 -4.19
N GLY A 131 3.59 2.48 -4.88
CA GLY A 131 4.54 1.51 -4.33
C GLY A 131 4.99 0.52 -5.38
N PRO A 132 5.83 -0.47 -5.02
CA PRO A 132 6.20 -1.55 -5.92
C PRO A 132 4.96 -2.39 -6.31
N LYS A 133 5.10 -3.25 -7.30
CA LYS A 133 4.01 -4.16 -7.74
C LYS A 133 3.49 -5.02 -6.57
N LYS A 134 4.39 -5.47 -5.71
CA LYS A 134 4.09 -6.27 -4.51
C LYS A 134 3.91 -5.37 -3.29
N GLU A 135 3.13 -5.82 -2.34
CA GLU A 135 2.92 -5.10 -1.07
C GLU A 135 4.20 -5.08 -0.21
N GLY A 136 4.30 -4.10 0.70
CA GLY A 136 5.50 -3.95 1.54
C GLY A 136 5.83 -5.20 2.35
N SER A 137 4.84 -5.91 2.89
CA SER A 137 5.02 -7.18 3.61
C SER A 137 5.60 -8.29 2.73
N GLU A 138 5.24 -8.32 1.45
CA GLU A 138 5.78 -9.27 0.47
C GLU A 138 7.22 -8.93 0.12
N MET A 139 7.56 -7.62 0.02
CA MET A 139 8.94 -7.19 -0.19
C MET A 139 9.85 -7.57 0.98
N PHE A 140 9.39 -7.37 2.23
CA PHE A 140 10.12 -7.85 3.41
C PHE A 140 10.29 -9.36 3.42
N SER A 141 9.26 -10.11 3.06
CA SER A 141 9.31 -11.57 2.98
C SER A 141 10.25 -12.03 1.85
N ALA A 142 10.25 -11.37 0.71
CA ALA A 142 11.17 -11.64 -0.39
C ALA A 142 12.62 -11.42 0.04
N ALA A 143 12.94 -10.28 0.68
CA ALA A 143 14.29 -10.00 1.18
C ALA A 143 14.74 -11.01 2.24
N ARG A 144 13.85 -11.39 3.17
CA ARG A 144 14.16 -12.36 4.23
C ARG A 144 14.43 -13.76 3.69
N ASN A 145 13.70 -14.18 2.67
CA ASN A 145 13.77 -15.54 2.13
C ASN A 145 14.79 -15.66 0.97
N ALA A 146 15.32 -14.54 0.49
CA ALA A 146 16.30 -14.56 -0.58
C ALA A 146 17.65 -15.15 -0.11
N THR A 147 18.30 -15.84 -1.01
CA THR A 147 19.66 -16.35 -0.76
C THR A 147 20.67 -15.22 -0.80
N SER A 148 21.52 -15.13 0.23
CA SER A 148 22.58 -14.12 0.30
C SER A 148 23.83 -14.47 -0.52
N VAL A 149 23.94 -15.69 -1.06
CA VAL A 149 25.22 -16.22 -1.55
C VAL A 149 25.17 -16.86 -2.95
N MET A 150 24.06 -16.70 -3.66
CA MET A 150 23.89 -17.33 -4.96
C MET A 150 24.06 -16.36 -6.12
N PHE A 151 23.62 -15.11 -5.99
CA PHE A 151 23.70 -14.10 -7.04
C PHE A 151 23.74 -12.68 -6.44
N LEU A 152 24.19 -11.72 -7.22
CA LEU A 152 24.09 -10.29 -6.93
C LEU A 152 22.70 -9.76 -7.28
N PRO A 153 22.28 -8.60 -6.76
CA PRO A 153 21.04 -7.93 -7.17
C PRO A 153 20.96 -7.70 -8.67
N PHE A 154 22.04 -7.26 -9.26
CA PHE A 154 22.27 -7.12 -10.70
C PHE A 154 23.78 -7.17 -10.99
N TYR A 155 24.12 -7.29 -12.26
CA TYR A 155 25.48 -7.30 -12.76
C TYR A 155 25.73 -6.07 -13.64
N GLU A 156 26.95 -5.57 -13.65
CA GLU A 156 27.41 -4.63 -14.66
C GLU A 156 27.58 -5.37 -16.00
N PRO A 157 27.26 -4.72 -17.13
CA PRO A 157 27.41 -5.35 -18.44
C PRO A 157 28.88 -5.79 -18.70
N ASP A 158 29.04 -7.02 -19.16
CA ASP A 158 30.31 -7.51 -19.71
C ASP A 158 30.47 -7.07 -21.18
N GLU A 159 31.55 -7.47 -21.85
CA GLU A 159 31.81 -7.12 -23.27
C GLU A 159 30.65 -7.55 -24.18
N GLU A 160 30.11 -8.76 -23.97
CA GLU A 160 29.03 -9.34 -24.76
C GLU A 160 27.71 -8.56 -24.59
N HIS A 161 27.45 -8.04 -23.38
CA HIS A 161 26.23 -7.32 -23.03
C HIS A 161 26.40 -5.80 -22.97
N SER A 162 27.52 -5.27 -23.49
CA SER A 162 27.81 -3.82 -23.45
C SER A 162 26.78 -2.94 -24.17
N HIS A 163 26.00 -3.50 -25.07
CA HIS A 163 24.95 -2.83 -25.83
C HIS A 163 23.54 -2.96 -25.21
N THR A 164 23.38 -3.72 -24.12
CA THR A 164 22.07 -3.90 -23.49
C THR A 164 21.63 -2.65 -22.74
N THR A 165 20.34 -2.31 -22.85
CA THR A 165 19.74 -1.14 -22.19
C THR A 165 19.01 -1.49 -20.89
N HIS A 166 18.67 -2.76 -20.72
CA HIS A 166 18.00 -3.25 -19.51
C HIS A 166 18.99 -3.64 -18.40
N THR A 167 18.51 -3.67 -17.18
CA THR A 167 19.28 -4.10 -16.01
C THR A 167 19.48 -5.63 -16.06
N LEU A 168 20.72 -6.09 -15.88
CA LEU A 168 21.11 -7.50 -15.87
C LEU A 168 20.90 -8.08 -14.45
N PHE A 169 19.66 -8.44 -14.11
CA PHE A 169 19.33 -8.93 -12.77
C PHE A 169 19.96 -10.30 -12.49
N GLY A 170 20.51 -10.47 -11.29
CA GLY A 170 21.09 -11.74 -10.88
C GLY A 170 20.03 -12.79 -10.54
N ASN A 171 20.26 -14.02 -10.97
CA ASN A 171 19.51 -15.20 -10.54
C ASN A 171 20.31 -16.49 -10.79
N GLN A 172 19.71 -17.63 -10.47
CA GLN A 172 20.27 -18.96 -10.75
C GLN A 172 19.17 -19.90 -11.20
N THR A 173 19.53 -20.86 -12.03
CA THR A 173 18.64 -21.94 -12.45
C THR A 173 19.01 -23.26 -11.79
N GLN A 174 18.01 -24.11 -11.61
CA GLN A 174 18.17 -25.51 -11.31
C GLN A 174 17.35 -26.29 -12.32
N ASP A 175 17.99 -27.25 -13.01
CA ASP A 175 17.39 -28.03 -14.09
C ASP A 175 16.74 -27.15 -15.19
N GLY A 176 17.40 -26.04 -15.54
CA GLY A 176 16.94 -25.08 -16.54
C GLY A 176 15.79 -24.17 -16.11
N LYS A 177 15.35 -24.23 -14.84
CA LYS A 177 14.28 -23.39 -14.30
C LYS A 177 14.82 -22.37 -13.30
N LEU A 178 14.28 -21.16 -13.34
CA LEU A 178 14.52 -20.15 -12.30
C LEU A 178 13.92 -20.64 -10.99
N VAL A 179 14.76 -20.81 -9.96
CA VAL A 179 14.33 -21.35 -8.65
C VAL A 179 14.35 -20.32 -7.52
N TYR A 180 15.01 -19.20 -7.74
CA TYR A 180 15.14 -18.17 -6.72
C TYR A 180 14.38 -16.91 -7.09
N THR A 181 13.91 -16.19 -6.08
CA THR A 181 13.38 -14.85 -6.24
C THR A 181 14.51 -13.85 -6.00
N ASN A 182 14.74 -12.95 -6.95
CA ASN A 182 15.58 -11.79 -6.74
C ASN A 182 14.69 -10.66 -6.16
N PRO A 183 14.80 -10.33 -4.87
CA PRO A 183 13.91 -9.37 -4.25
C PRO A 183 14.12 -7.94 -4.77
N TYR A 184 15.34 -7.63 -5.23
CA TYR A 184 15.62 -6.34 -5.84
C TYR A 184 14.93 -6.20 -7.21
N ALA A 185 15.00 -7.22 -8.06
CA ALA A 185 14.29 -7.24 -9.33
C ALA A 185 12.78 -7.07 -9.13
N GLU A 186 12.20 -7.76 -8.14
CA GLU A 186 10.80 -7.60 -7.76
C GLU A 186 10.45 -6.18 -7.31
N MET A 187 11.35 -5.53 -6.57
CA MET A 187 11.16 -4.17 -6.07
C MET A 187 11.17 -3.14 -7.19
N VAL A 188 12.03 -3.30 -8.21
CA VAL A 188 12.28 -2.28 -9.23
C VAL A 188 11.64 -2.57 -10.60
N SER A 189 11.01 -3.73 -10.78
CA SER A 189 10.43 -4.13 -12.07
C SER A 189 9.07 -3.50 -12.38
N GLY A 190 8.63 -2.51 -11.61
CA GLY A 190 7.40 -1.79 -11.87
C GLY A 190 6.79 -1.16 -10.62
N PHE A 191 5.61 -0.61 -10.78
CA PHE A 191 4.90 0.09 -9.72
C PHE A 191 3.40 -0.15 -9.77
N LYS A 192 2.77 0.03 -8.63
CA LYS A 192 1.32 0.07 -8.45
C LYS A 192 0.91 1.44 -7.94
N LYS A 193 -0.11 2.05 -8.54
CA LYS A 193 -0.77 3.25 -8.05
C LYS A 193 -2.21 2.93 -7.69
N SER A 194 -2.69 3.44 -6.57
CA SER A 194 -4.09 3.34 -6.21
C SER A 194 -4.58 4.66 -5.64
N SER A 195 -5.85 4.95 -5.89
CA SER A 195 -6.55 6.08 -5.29
C SER A 195 -7.85 5.60 -4.70
N SER A 196 -8.12 6.02 -3.48
CA SER A 196 -9.42 5.80 -2.85
C SER A 196 -9.98 7.11 -2.31
N SER A 197 -11.27 7.29 -2.40
CA SER A 197 -11.95 8.40 -1.77
C SER A 197 -13.24 7.96 -1.12
N MET A 198 -13.54 8.54 0.03
CA MET A 198 -14.81 8.42 0.71
C MET A 198 -15.32 9.81 1.03
N MET A 199 -16.54 10.11 0.63
CA MET A 199 -17.24 11.35 0.94
C MET A 199 -18.58 11.03 1.57
N THR A 200 -18.90 11.74 2.66
CA THR A 200 -20.22 11.68 3.31
C THR A 200 -20.72 13.10 3.52
N SER A 201 -21.93 13.39 3.04
CA SER A 201 -22.65 14.62 3.26
C SER A 201 -23.95 14.31 3.96
N GLN A 202 -24.25 15.03 5.02
CA GLN A 202 -25.50 14.89 5.78
C GLN A 202 -26.12 16.25 6.01
N VAL A 203 -27.41 16.32 5.78
CA VAL A 203 -28.25 17.47 6.18
C VAL A 203 -29.31 16.93 7.13
N GLU A 204 -29.46 17.58 8.26
CA GLU A 204 -30.47 17.27 9.25
C GLU A 204 -31.29 18.56 9.53
N LEU A 205 -32.59 18.45 9.50
CA LEU A 205 -33.52 19.52 9.84
C LEU A 205 -34.39 19.04 10.99
N THR A 206 -34.43 19.81 12.08
CA THR A 206 -35.27 19.52 13.24
C THR A 206 -36.19 20.69 13.51
N HIS A 207 -37.49 20.42 13.71
CA HIS A 207 -38.49 21.42 14.06
C HIS A 207 -39.24 20.98 15.30
N THR A 208 -39.33 21.87 16.29
CA THR A 208 -40.09 21.67 17.54
C THR A 208 -41.39 22.44 17.43
N PHE A 209 -42.50 21.72 17.59
CA PHE A 209 -43.85 22.32 17.58
C PHE A 209 -44.24 22.86 18.94
N GLU A 210 -45.13 23.84 18.93
CA GLU A 210 -45.73 24.45 20.12
C GLU A 210 -47.26 24.49 19.99
N ASN A 211 -47.92 24.96 21.01
CA ASN A 211 -49.37 25.09 21.10
C ASN A 211 -50.08 23.71 20.98
N ALA A 212 -50.96 23.54 19.98
CA ALA A 212 -51.76 22.34 19.85
C ALA A 212 -50.94 21.04 19.68
N LEU A 213 -49.72 21.17 19.17
CA LEU A 213 -48.78 20.06 18.95
C LEU A 213 -47.57 20.12 19.91
N GLU A 214 -47.73 20.76 21.05
CA GLU A 214 -46.70 20.83 22.07
C GLU A 214 -46.18 19.43 22.45
N GLY A 215 -44.85 19.27 22.48
CA GLY A 215 -44.17 17.98 22.70
C GLY A 215 -43.85 17.20 21.44
N LEU A 216 -44.30 17.65 20.28
CA LEU A 216 -43.94 17.05 18.99
C LEU A 216 -42.64 17.68 18.46
N VAL A 217 -41.66 16.83 18.11
CA VAL A 217 -40.42 17.18 17.41
C VAL A 217 -40.34 16.34 16.13
N LEU A 218 -40.31 17.02 14.99
CA LEU A 218 -40.00 16.36 13.69
C LEU A 218 -38.55 16.55 13.31
N SER A 219 -37.88 15.49 12.90
CA SER A 219 -36.53 15.53 12.37
C SER A 219 -36.47 14.81 11.03
N GLY A 220 -35.86 15.47 10.06
CA GLY A 220 -35.53 14.86 8.74
C GLY A 220 -34.03 14.79 8.59
N ILE A 221 -33.51 13.65 8.17
CA ILE A 221 -32.10 13.39 7.86
C ILE A 221 -31.99 12.96 6.43
N PHE A 222 -31.09 13.61 5.69
CA PHE A 222 -30.67 13.19 4.37
C PHE A 222 -29.15 12.98 4.38
N ASN A 223 -28.69 11.80 3.97
CA ASN A 223 -27.28 11.44 3.93
C ASN A 223 -26.93 10.87 2.57
N LEU A 224 -25.84 11.37 1.99
CA LEU A 224 -25.22 10.85 0.78
C LEU A 224 -23.81 10.40 1.14
N LYS A 225 -23.51 9.12 0.92
CA LYS A 225 -22.18 8.55 1.03
C LYS A 225 -21.72 8.08 -0.35
N ARG A 226 -20.49 8.42 -0.71
CA ARG A 226 -19.84 7.95 -1.93
C ARG A 226 -18.44 7.43 -1.61
N ASP A 227 -18.20 6.17 -1.98
CA ASP A 227 -16.90 5.52 -1.93
C ASP A 227 -16.43 5.27 -3.36
N SER A 228 -15.17 5.58 -3.66
CA SER A 228 -14.56 5.22 -4.93
C SER A 228 -13.16 4.67 -4.73
N TYR A 229 -12.79 3.76 -5.61
CA TYR A 229 -11.47 3.16 -5.64
C TYR A 229 -11.07 2.87 -7.07
N TYR A 230 -9.80 3.11 -7.39
CA TYR A 230 -9.18 2.52 -8.57
C TYR A 230 -7.72 2.21 -8.29
N ASP A 231 -7.18 1.21 -8.98
CA ASP A 231 -5.77 0.94 -9.02
C ASP A 231 -5.30 0.62 -10.44
N LEU A 232 -4.04 0.82 -10.68
CA LEU A 232 -3.34 0.45 -11.89
C LEU A 232 -1.94 -0.06 -11.53
N GLN A 233 -1.44 -0.96 -12.36
CA GLN A 233 -0.10 -1.49 -12.24
C GLN A 233 0.62 -1.39 -13.57
N ARG A 234 1.90 -1.00 -13.54
CA ARG A 234 2.79 -1.09 -14.68
C ARG A 234 4.05 -1.84 -14.27
N GLY A 235 4.58 -2.65 -15.18
CA GLY A 235 5.79 -3.40 -14.89
C GLY A 235 6.33 -4.12 -16.11
N PHE A 236 7.58 -4.51 -16.01
CA PHE A 236 8.26 -5.35 -16.97
C PHE A 236 8.60 -6.69 -16.35
N VAL A 237 8.89 -7.69 -17.18
CA VAL A 237 9.46 -8.98 -16.76
C VAL A 237 10.98 -8.84 -16.77
N PRO A 238 11.66 -9.00 -15.61
CA PRO A 238 13.11 -8.84 -15.54
C PRO A 238 13.86 -9.85 -16.40
N PHE A 239 14.94 -9.41 -17.04
CA PHE A 239 15.94 -10.30 -17.63
C PHE A 239 16.90 -10.76 -16.54
N TYR A 240 17.08 -12.05 -16.42
CA TYR A 240 17.93 -12.67 -15.41
C TYR A 240 19.21 -13.23 -16.01
N TYR A 241 20.30 -13.07 -15.25
CA TYR A 241 21.65 -13.47 -15.65
C TYR A 241 22.34 -14.21 -14.51
N ALA A 242 23.23 -15.13 -14.90
CA ALA A 242 24.14 -15.80 -13.98
C ALA A 242 25.58 -15.71 -14.48
N PRO A 243 26.56 -15.51 -13.60
CA PRO A 243 27.95 -15.55 -13.99
C PRO A 243 28.42 -17.01 -14.21
N VAL A 244 29.05 -17.27 -15.33
CA VAL A 244 29.75 -18.50 -15.64
C VAL A 244 31.24 -18.26 -15.52
N ALA A 245 31.92 -19.02 -14.64
CA ALA A 245 33.36 -18.88 -14.43
C ALA A 245 34.15 -19.18 -15.71
N GLY A 246 35.16 -18.38 -15.98
CA GLY A 246 36.13 -18.59 -17.03
C GLY A 246 37.24 -19.57 -16.62
N LEU A 247 38.35 -19.51 -17.34
CA LEU A 247 39.53 -20.39 -17.10
C LEU A 247 40.31 -20.00 -15.83
N SER A 248 40.18 -18.72 -15.40
CA SER A 248 40.75 -18.21 -14.16
C SER A 248 39.65 -17.85 -13.15
N ASN A 249 40.02 -17.74 -11.85
CA ASN A 249 39.08 -17.34 -10.79
C ASN A 249 38.59 -15.89 -10.91
N ASP A 250 39.20 -15.08 -11.76
CA ASP A 250 38.86 -13.66 -11.93
C ASP A 250 38.09 -13.40 -13.24
N GLU A 251 38.02 -14.41 -14.12
CA GLU A 251 37.28 -14.31 -15.37
C GLU A 251 35.88 -14.90 -15.24
N TYR A 252 34.91 -14.17 -15.75
CA TYR A 252 33.54 -14.65 -15.88
C TYR A 252 32.89 -14.04 -17.13
N ARG A 253 31.86 -14.68 -17.60
CA ARG A 253 30.91 -14.14 -18.57
C ARG A 253 29.52 -14.26 -18.01
N LEU A 254 28.62 -13.38 -18.41
CA LEU A 254 27.22 -13.44 -18.04
C LEU A 254 26.46 -14.30 -19.02
N GLN A 255 25.62 -15.18 -18.51
CA GLN A 255 24.71 -16.00 -19.31
C GLN A 255 23.28 -15.57 -19.02
N SER A 256 22.52 -15.28 -20.07
CA SER A 256 21.08 -15.01 -19.95
C SER A 256 20.34 -16.29 -19.56
N LEU A 257 19.41 -16.18 -18.59
CA LEU A 257 18.65 -17.30 -18.05
C LEU A 257 17.21 -17.36 -18.59
N ASN A 258 16.66 -16.25 -19.07
CA ASN A 258 15.29 -16.14 -19.60
C ASN A 258 15.22 -15.15 -20.78
N PRO A 259 15.97 -15.34 -21.84
CA PRO A 259 16.06 -14.39 -22.95
C PRO A 259 14.73 -14.15 -23.65
N ASP A 260 13.85 -15.16 -23.68
CA ASP A 260 12.56 -15.11 -24.37
C ASP A 260 11.40 -14.54 -23.52
N ASP A 261 11.56 -14.50 -22.19
CA ASP A 261 10.50 -14.08 -21.27
C ASP A 261 10.63 -12.61 -20.83
N GLY A 262 11.85 -12.06 -20.82
CA GLY A 262 12.13 -10.70 -20.39
C GLY A 262 11.49 -9.64 -21.30
N THR A 263 11.12 -8.49 -20.73
CA THR A 263 10.57 -7.35 -21.50
C THR A 263 11.29 -6.05 -21.14
N GLU A 264 11.50 -5.17 -22.12
CA GLU A 264 12.12 -3.85 -21.93
C GLU A 264 11.10 -2.73 -21.75
N TYR A 265 9.81 -3.00 -21.89
CA TYR A 265 8.74 -2.04 -21.78
C TYR A 265 7.87 -2.31 -20.57
N LEU A 266 7.30 -1.24 -19.99
CA LEU A 266 6.32 -1.33 -18.92
C LEU A 266 4.96 -1.74 -19.48
N ASP A 267 4.56 -2.96 -19.27
CA ASP A 267 3.21 -3.43 -19.55
C ASP A 267 2.19 -2.73 -18.64
N PHE A 268 0.94 -2.67 -19.09
CA PHE A 268 -0.15 -2.01 -18.38
C PHE A 268 -1.20 -3.02 -17.92
N ASN A 269 -1.46 -3.03 -16.62
CA ASN A 269 -2.58 -3.74 -16.04
C ASN A 269 -3.51 -2.74 -15.34
N GLY A 270 -4.68 -2.51 -15.93
CA GLY A 270 -5.77 -1.76 -15.30
C GLY A 270 -6.43 -2.63 -14.24
N GLY A 271 -6.14 -2.35 -12.96
CA GLY A 271 -6.66 -3.07 -11.82
C GLY A 271 -8.16 -2.85 -11.57
N ASN A 272 -8.55 -2.89 -10.32
CA ASN A 272 -9.95 -2.73 -9.91
C ASN A 272 -10.41 -1.27 -10.01
N LYS A 273 -11.68 -1.09 -10.38
CA LYS A 273 -12.38 0.19 -10.34
C LYS A 273 -13.78 -0.03 -9.80
N TYR A 274 -14.17 0.74 -8.82
CA TYR A 274 -15.57 0.75 -8.37
C TYR A 274 -15.94 2.11 -7.79
N VAL A 275 -17.21 2.42 -7.91
CA VAL A 275 -17.84 3.57 -7.26
C VAL A 275 -19.11 3.07 -6.61
N THR A 276 -19.24 3.24 -5.31
CA THR A 276 -20.45 2.94 -4.57
C THR A 276 -21.05 4.22 -4.03
N SER A 277 -22.32 4.46 -4.35
CA SER A 277 -23.08 5.59 -3.82
C SER A 277 -24.23 5.05 -2.97
N THR A 278 -24.37 5.55 -1.75
CA THR A 278 -25.47 5.23 -0.86
C THR A 278 -26.21 6.51 -0.50
N LEU A 279 -27.50 6.51 -0.77
CA LEU A 279 -28.43 7.56 -0.39
C LEU A 279 -29.30 7.05 0.75
N TYR A 280 -29.39 7.82 1.81
CA TYR A 280 -30.20 7.51 2.99
C TYR A 280 -31.07 8.71 3.36
N GLY A 281 -32.35 8.45 3.54
CA GLY A 281 -33.32 9.39 4.07
C GLY A 281 -34.01 8.84 5.30
N GLU A 282 -34.23 9.69 6.30
CA GLU A 282 -34.97 9.36 7.52
C GLU A 282 -35.91 10.50 7.90
N LEU A 283 -37.13 10.16 8.26
CA LEU A 283 -38.06 11.04 8.92
C LEU A 283 -38.39 10.45 10.28
N ARG A 284 -38.29 11.29 11.33
CA ARG A 284 -38.55 10.91 12.71
C ARG A 284 -39.51 11.88 13.35
N ALA A 285 -40.59 11.37 13.95
CA ALA A 285 -41.49 12.10 14.76
C ALA A 285 -41.37 11.61 16.21
N ASN A 286 -40.94 12.48 17.11
CA ASN A 286 -40.88 12.24 18.54
C ASN A 286 -41.97 13.05 19.21
N TYR A 287 -42.82 12.43 20.02
CA TYR A 287 -43.83 13.08 20.81
C TYR A 287 -43.61 12.77 22.29
N THR A 288 -43.52 13.82 23.13
CA THR A 288 -43.39 13.68 24.58
C THR A 288 -44.31 14.66 25.24
N LYS A 289 -45.25 14.19 26.05
CA LYS A 289 -46.18 15.01 26.77
C LYS A 289 -46.49 14.48 28.16
N THR A 290 -46.52 15.37 29.15
CA THR A 290 -46.99 15.08 30.50
C THR A 290 -48.48 15.41 30.58
N ILE A 291 -49.32 14.44 30.89
CA ILE A 291 -50.77 14.60 31.04
C ILE A 291 -51.12 14.59 32.53
N ALA A 292 -51.91 15.58 32.92
CA ALA A 292 -52.39 15.75 34.28
C ALA A 292 -51.29 15.75 35.35
N GLU A 293 -50.08 16.24 35.00
CA GLU A 293 -48.88 16.29 35.84
C GLU A 293 -48.43 14.94 36.45
N LYS A 294 -49.06 13.84 36.04
CA LYS A 294 -48.82 12.48 36.59
C LYS A 294 -48.38 11.45 35.55
N HIS A 295 -48.75 11.63 34.29
CA HIS A 295 -48.48 10.63 33.25
C HIS A 295 -47.58 11.19 32.16
N ASN A 296 -46.39 10.65 32.01
CA ASN A 296 -45.49 10.97 30.92
C ASN A 296 -45.67 9.97 29.76
N ILE A 297 -46.11 10.46 28.62
CA ILE A 297 -46.26 9.67 27.41
C ILE A 297 -45.13 10.05 26.45
N THR A 298 -44.39 9.07 25.98
CA THR A 298 -43.38 9.23 24.91
C THR A 298 -43.68 8.25 23.78
N ALA A 299 -43.76 8.77 22.57
CA ALA A 299 -43.93 7.97 21.35
C ALA A 299 -42.93 8.40 20.30
N MET A 300 -42.45 7.45 19.51
CA MET A 300 -41.54 7.70 18.40
C MET A 300 -42.01 6.92 17.16
N LEU A 301 -42.06 7.63 16.01
CA LEU A 301 -42.29 7.05 14.72
C LEU A 301 -41.08 7.36 13.83
N VAL A 302 -40.55 6.34 13.14
CA VAL A 302 -39.39 6.48 12.24
C VAL A 302 -39.71 5.83 10.90
N GLY A 303 -39.53 6.58 9.83
CA GLY A 303 -39.55 6.09 8.46
C GLY A 303 -38.20 6.27 7.81
N THR A 304 -37.69 5.24 7.14
CA THR A 304 -36.38 5.26 6.48
C THR A 304 -36.45 4.81 5.04
N ILE A 305 -35.62 5.38 4.21
CA ILE A 305 -35.38 4.93 2.82
C ILE A 305 -33.88 4.84 2.60
N ARG A 306 -33.43 3.77 1.95
CA ARG A 306 -32.03 3.57 1.58
C ARG A 306 -31.93 3.05 0.17
N ASN A 307 -31.07 3.67 -0.64
CA ASN A 307 -30.70 3.19 -1.96
C ASN A 307 -29.17 3.12 -2.06
N ALA A 308 -28.64 1.99 -2.55
CA ALA A 308 -27.21 1.80 -2.77
C ALA A 308 -27.00 1.33 -4.21
N THR A 309 -26.10 2.02 -4.92
CA THR A 309 -25.73 1.70 -6.30
C THR A 309 -24.22 1.52 -6.36
N THR A 310 -23.75 0.44 -7.02
CA THR A 310 -22.33 0.18 -7.29
C THR A 310 -22.13 0.10 -8.80
N THR A 311 -21.10 0.77 -9.29
CA THR A 311 -20.72 0.81 -10.71
C THR A 311 -19.25 0.42 -10.84
#